data_149eb28527967234c6b42577f2967dc2
#
_entry.id   149eb28527967234c6b42577f2967dc2
#
_cell.length_a   1.000
_cell.length_b   1.000
_cell.length_c   1.000
_cell.angle_alpha   90.00
_cell.angle_beta   90.00
_cell.angle_gamma   90.00
#
_symmetry.space_group_name_H-M   'P 1'
#
loop_
_entity.id
_entity.type
_entity.pdbx_description
1 polymer ?
#
loop_
_entity_poly.entity_id
_entity_poly.type
_entity_poly.pdbx_seq_one_letter_code
_entity_poly.pdbx_strand_id
1 'polypeptide(L)'
;MSTAIITTSTEQTLAWGQLIGQFAQPGTCIALDGILGVGKTQLVRGMAVGAQVEDCSLVCSPTYCLLNIYQADASRPGSKTLYHLDAYRVRDADQFAAVGFEELLEQNGLVVLEWASRVPSLLPADHLAIVGTVEAKCSRRWCISAGGPVSQRLLETAASEWSQRSAND
;
A
#
# COMPACT_ATOMS: atom_id res chain seq x y z
N MET A 1 -14.34 -7.75 6.46
CA MET A 1 -15.11 -6.77 5.65
C MET A 1 -14.39 -6.55 4.32
N SER A 2 -15.13 -6.44 3.22
CA SER A 2 -14.54 -6.13 1.91
C SER A 2 -15.28 -4.96 1.26
N THR A 3 -14.57 -4.14 0.50
CA THR A 3 -15.14 -3.03 -0.26
C THR A 3 -14.43 -2.89 -1.60
N ALA A 4 -15.03 -2.14 -2.51
CA ALA A 4 -14.42 -1.83 -3.81
C ALA A 4 -14.42 -0.31 -4.01
N ILE A 5 -13.25 0.21 -4.41
CA ILE A 5 -13.05 1.60 -4.80
C ILE A 5 -12.76 1.64 -6.29
N ILE A 6 -13.43 2.53 -7.00
CA ILE A 6 -13.17 2.79 -8.42
C ILE A 6 -12.44 4.12 -8.54
N THR A 7 -11.34 4.12 -9.27
CA THR A 7 -10.60 5.33 -9.64
C THR A 7 -10.60 5.47 -11.17
N THR A 8 -10.93 6.65 -11.68
CA THR A 8 -11.07 6.91 -13.12
C THR A 8 -9.91 7.73 -13.69
N SER A 9 -8.92 8.05 -12.86
CA SER A 9 -7.70 8.74 -13.27
C SER A 9 -6.51 8.35 -12.38
N THR A 10 -5.30 8.73 -12.79
CA THR A 10 -4.08 8.57 -11.99
C THR A 10 -4.14 9.40 -10.70
N GLU A 11 -4.69 10.62 -10.79
CA GLU A 11 -4.85 11.54 -9.66
C GLU A 11 -5.77 10.93 -8.59
N GLN A 12 -6.87 10.29 -9.00
CA GLN A 12 -7.76 9.58 -8.08
C GLN A 12 -7.07 8.37 -7.46
N THR A 13 -6.25 7.63 -8.21
CA THR A 13 -5.47 6.52 -7.66
C THR A 13 -4.46 7.00 -6.61
N LEU A 14 -3.79 8.12 -6.88
CA LEU A 14 -2.90 8.78 -5.92
C LEU A 14 -3.67 9.25 -4.68
N ALA A 15 -4.82 9.90 -4.86
CA ALA A 15 -5.65 10.40 -3.76
C ALA A 15 -6.16 9.26 -2.86
N TRP A 16 -6.56 8.13 -3.45
CA TRP A 16 -6.94 6.94 -2.68
C TRP A 16 -5.75 6.38 -1.90
N GLY A 17 -4.59 6.24 -2.54
CA GLY A 17 -3.35 5.84 -1.85
C GLY A 17 -2.99 6.78 -0.71
N GLN A 18 -3.17 8.10 -0.89
CA GLN A 18 -2.89 9.09 0.14
C GLN A 18 -3.75 8.87 1.40
N LEU A 19 -5.03 8.57 1.25
CA LEU A 19 -5.89 8.25 2.39
C LEU A 19 -5.39 7.01 3.14
N ILE A 20 -5.03 5.95 2.41
CA ILE A 20 -4.46 4.74 3.02
C ILE A 20 -3.20 5.09 3.82
N GLY A 21 -2.24 5.79 3.22
CA GLY A 21 -0.99 6.18 3.89
C GLY A 21 -1.19 7.09 5.08
N GLN A 22 -2.17 8.01 5.00
CA GLN A 22 -2.51 8.95 6.07
C GLN A 22 -3.06 8.23 7.31
N PHE A 23 -4.01 7.30 7.11
CA PHE A 23 -4.71 6.63 8.20
C PHE A 23 -4.06 5.31 8.64
N ALA A 24 -3.11 4.76 7.88
CA ALA A 24 -2.34 3.60 8.31
C ALA A 24 -1.60 3.89 9.63
N GLN A 25 -1.70 2.94 10.57
CA GLN A 25 -0.92 3.00 11.80
C GLN A 25 0.47 2.42 11.57
N PRO A 26 1.47 2.81 12.38
CA PRO A 26 2.77 2.14 12.39
C PRO A 26 2.62 0.62 12.54
N GLY A 27 3.40 -0.15 11.77
CA GLY A 27 3.29 -1.61 11.73
C GLY A 27 2.20 -2.16 10.80
N THR A 28 1.44 -1.28 10.10
CA THR A 28 0.46 -1.75 9.11
C THR A 28 1.16 -2.43 7.94
N CYS A 29 0.68 -3.63 7.58
CA CYS A 29 1.08 -4.36 6.37
C CYS A 29 -0.01 -4.27 5.30
N ILE A 30 0.38 -3.91 4.08
CA ILE A 30 -0.49 -3.86 2.90
C ILE A 30 0.00 -4.87 1.87
N ALA A 31 -0.85 -5.85 1.56
CA ALA A 31 -0.65 -6.82 0.49
C ALA A 31 -1.30 -6.29 -0.80
N LEU A 32 -0.49 -5.99 -1.82
CA LEU A 32 -0.94 -5.32 -3.04
C LEU A 32 -0.74 -6.20 -4.26
N ASP A 33 -1.82 -6.64 -4.86
CA ASP A 33 -1.85 -7.48 -6.03
C ASP A 33 -2.54 -6.82 -7.23
N GLY A 34 -2.34 -7.40 -8.40
CA GLY A 34 -2.94 -6.95 -9.66
C GLY A 34 -1.96 -7.10 -10.82
N ILE A 35 -2.47 -7.12 -12.04
CA ILE A 35 -1.68 -7.29 -13.26
C ILE A 35 -0.63 -6.17 -13.43
N LEU A 36 0.37 -6.45 -14.25
CA LEU A 36 1.36 -5.43 -14.63
C LEU A 36 0.65 -4.23 -15.29
N GLY A 37 1.04 -3.01 -14.89
CA GLY A 37 0.46 -1.77 -15.43
C GLY A 37 -0.90 -1.37 -14.81
N VAL A 38 -1.45 -2.11 -13.85
CA VAL A 38 -2.72 -1.72 -13.22
C VAL A 38 -2.63 -0.43 -12.39
N GLY A 39 -1.42 -0.03 -11.97
CA GLY A 39 -1.20 1.21 -11.20
C GLY A 39 -0.79 0.99 -9.75
N LYS A 40 -0.30 -0.19 -9.38
CA LYS A 40 0.18 -0.49 -8.01
C LYS A 40 1.16 0.56 -7.50
N THR A 41 2.20 0.83 -8.27
CA THR A 41 3.22 1.85 -7.90
C THR A 41 2.64 3.27 -7.79
N GLN A 42 1.60 3.62 -8.57
CA GLN A 42 0.89 4.89 -8.40
C GLN A 42 0.14 4.94 -7.07
N LEU A 43 -0.51 3.83 -6.69
CA LEU A 43 -1.17 3.72 -5.40
C LEU A 43 -0.14 3.85 -4.25
N VAL A 44 1.03 3.21 -4.38
CA VAL A 44 2.13 3.32 -3.39
C VAL A 44 2.68 4.75 -3.31
N ARG A 45 2.79 5.47 -4.44
CA ARG A 45 3.14 6.91 -4.43
C ARG A 45 2.15 7.73 -3.62
N GLY A 46 0.87 7.45 -3.78
CA GLY A 46 -0.16 8.07 -2.94
C GLY A 46 0.04 7.74 -1.46
N MET A 47 0.30 6.47 -1.12
CA MET A 47 0.57 6.04 0.26
C MET A 47 1.79 6.77 0.84
N ALA A 48 2.85 7.00 0.06
CA ALA A 48 4.02 7.75 0.48
C ALA A 48 3.69 9.20 0.83
N VAL A 49 2.85 9.85 0.01
CA VAL A 49 2.35 11.21 0.30
C VAL A 49 1.58 11.22 1.62
N GLY A 50 0.67 10.25 1.82
CA GLY A 50 -0.14 10.15 3.04
C GLY A 50 0.68 9.78 4.28
N ALA A 51 1.71 8.95 4.13
CA ALA A 51 2.67 8.61 5.18
C ALA A 51 3.63 9.76 5.51
N GLN A 52 3.67 10.82 4.69
CA GLN A 52 4.53 11.98 4.84
C GLN A 52 6.03 11.60 4.83
N VAL A 53 6.44 10.83 3.83
CA VAL A 53 7.87 10.56 3.62
C VAL A 53 8.60 11.84 3.17
N GLU A 54 9.92 11.91 3.40
CA GLU A 54 10.74 13.09 3.06
C GLU A 54 10.65 13.49 1.59
N ASP A 55 10.73 12.51 0.68
CA ASP A 55 10.65 12.75 -0.76
C ASP A 55 9.82 11.66 -1.47
N CYS A 56 8.53 11.94 -1.66
CA CYS A 56 7.62 11.03 -2.36
C CYS A 56 7.86 10.97 -3.88
N SER A 57 8.65 11.88 -4.45
CA SER A 57 9.00 11.87 -5.89
C SER A 57 9.91 10.70 -6.26
N LEU A 58 10.66 10.18 -5.30
CA LEU A 58 11.57 9.04 -5.47
C LEU A 58 10.86 7.70 -5.54
N VAL A 59 9.56 7.63 -5.24
CA VAL A 59 8.83 6.36 -5.17
C VAL A 59 8.77 5.70 -6.56
N CYS A 60 9.39 4.54 -6.66
CA CYS A 60 9.41 3.69 -7.85
C CYS A 60 9.26 2.22 -7.46
N SER A 61 8.91 1.35 -8.42
CA SER A 61 8.79 -0.08 -8.15
C SER A 61 10.15 -0.71 -7.82
N PRO A 62 10.27 -1.47 -6.71
CA PRO A 62 11.50 -2.15 -6.30
C PRO A 62 11.69 -3.52 -6.97
N THR A 63 11.15 -3.73 -8.19
CA THR A 63 11.17 -5.03 -8.90
C THR A 63 12.58 -5.64 -9.06
N TYR A 64 13.62 -4.81 -9.04
CA TYR A 64 15.01 -5.25 -9.20
C TYR A 64 15.80 -5.29 -7.89
N CYS A 65 15.41 -4.53 -6.86
CA CYS A 65 16.13 -4.42 -5.58
C CYS A 65 15.36 -5.05 -4.40
N LEU A 66 14.19 -5.60 -4.61
CA LEU A 66 13.27 -6.23 -3.64
C LEU A 66 12.69 -5.25 -2.61
N LEU A 67 13.43 -4.29 -2.10
CA LEU A 67 13.04 -3.35 -1.05
C LEU A 67 13.56 -1.94 -1.38
N ASN A 68 12.67 -0.96 -1.33
CA ASN A 68 12.98 0.45 -1.23
C ASN A 68 12.50 0.98 0.14
N ILE A 69 13.28 1.82 0.77
CA ILE A 69 12.96 2.45 2.06
C ILE A 69 12.85 3.96 1.83
N TYR A 70 11.69 4.52 2.14
CA TYR A 70 11.42 5.96 2.08
C TYR A 70 11.24 6.47 3.49
N GLN A 71 12.18 7.30 3.95
CA GLN A 71 12.23 7.78 5.33
C GLN A 71 11.07 8.71 5.64
N ALA A 72 10.59 8.63 6.88
CA ALA A 72 9.62 9.58 7.41
C ALA A 72 10.20 10.98 7.48
N ASP A 73 9.43 12.01 7.12
CA ASP A 73 9.82 13.41 7.33
C ASP A 73 9.77 13.73 8.83
N ALA A 74 10.93 13.73 9.47
CA ALA A 74 11.05 13.96 10.90
C ALA A 74 10.52 15.34 11.36
N SER A 75 10.35 16.29 10.43
CA SER A 75 9.77 17.61 10.74
C SER A 75 8.23 17.57 10.87
N ARG A 76 7.59 16.47 10.46
CA ARG A 76 6.14 16.31 10.45
C ARG A 76 5.66 15.31 11.49
N PRO A 77 4.91 15.75 12.51
CA PRO A 77 4.31 14.83 13.47
C PRO A 77 3.41 13.78 12.79
N GLY A 78 3.60 12.50 13.15
CA GLY A 78 2.81 11.39 12.60
C GLY A 78 3.30 10.88 11.25
N SER A 79 4.43 11.39 10.72
CA SER A 79 5.08 10.82 9.55
C SER A 79 5.54 9.39 9.81
N LYS A 80 5.54 8.57 8.76
CA LYS A 80 5.88 7.14 8.83
C LYS A 80 6.88 6.79 7.72
N THR A 81 7.88 5.99 8.04
CA THR A 81 8.74 5.37 7.04
C THR A 81 7.91 4.40 6.20
N LEU A 82 8.07 4.42 4.89
CA LEU A 82 7.44 3.50 3.97
C LEU A 82 8.47 2.45 3.51
N TYR A 83 8.20 1.19 3.80
CA TYR A 83 8.94 0.03 3.30
C TYR A 83 8.18 -0.55 2.11
N HIS A 84 8.72 -0.37 0.91
CA HIS A 84 8.10 -0.81 -0.34
C HIS A 84 8.83 -2.03 -0.88
N LEU A 85 8.16 -3.18 -0.88
CA LEU A 85 8.68 -4.47 -1.33
C LEU A 85 7.95 -4.93 -2.61
N ASP A 86 8.63 -5.75 -3.42
CA ASP A 86 8.08 -6.34 -4.65
C ASP A 86 8.49 -7.80 -4.77
N ALA A 87 7.50 -8.72 -4.77
CA ALA A 87 7.70 -10.15 -4.88
C ALA A 87 7.66 -10.66 -6.34
N TYR A 88 7.59 -9.79 -7.36
CA TYR A 88 7.44 -10.22 -8.76
C TYR A 88 8.50 -11.22 -9.21
N ARG A 89 9.76 -11.04 -8.78
CA ARG A 89 10.91 -11.90 -9.12
C ARG A 89 11.27 -12.90 -8.04
N VAL A 90 10.58 -12.90 -6.92
CA VAL A 90 10.86 -13.81 -5.81
C VAL A 90 10.44 -15.22 -6.18
N ARG A 91 11.34 -16.18 -5.93
CA ARG A 91 11.09 -17.60 -6.23
C ARG A 91 10.61 -18.37 -5.01
N ASP A 92 11.05 -17.95 -3.83
CA ASP A 92 10.69 -18.54 -2.54
C ASP A 92 10.65 -17.48 -1.44
N ALA A 93 10.01 -17.80 -0.32
CA ALA A 93 9.86 -16.91 0.83
C ALA A 93 11.20 -16.61 1.54
N ASP A 94 12.21 -17.49 1.40
CA ASP A 94 13.51 -17.34 2.08
C ASP A 94 14.27 -16.09 1.59
N GLN A 95 14.00 -15.65 0.35
CA GLN A 95 14.58 -14.41 -0.17
C GLN A 95 14.11 -13.17 0.61
N PHE A 96 12.89 -13.18 1.17
CA PHE A 96 12.40 -12.10 2.03
C PHE A 96 12.95 -12.20 3.47
N ALA A 97 13.22 -13.40 3.96
CA ALA A 97 13.92 -13.55 5.23
C ALA A 97 15.29 -12.85 5.19
N ALA A 98 15.99 -12.93 4.05
CA ALA A 98 17.28 -12.26 3.86
C ALA A 98 17.21 -10.71 3.87
N VAL A 99 16.06 -10.10 3.55
CA VAL A 99 15.87 -8.64 3.64
C VAL A 99 15.26 -8.20 4.98
N GLY A 100 15.05 -9.13 5.92
CA GLY A 100 14.53 -8.83 7.25
C GLY A 100 13.04 -8.46 7.25
N PHE A 101 12.20 -9.15 6.46
CA PHE A 101 10.78 -8.80 6.32
C PHE A 101 10.03 -8.78 7.66
N GLU A 102 10.29 -9.75 8.54
CA GLU A 102 9.66 -9.82 9.86
C GLU A 102 10.05 -8.61 10.72
N GLU A 103 11.32 -8.21 10.70
CA GLU A 103 11.81 -7.05 11.42
C GLU A 103 11.20 -5.74 10.91
N LEU A 104 10.90 -5.65 9.60
CA LEU A 104 10.23 -4.46 9.04
C LEU A 104 8.80 -4.31 9.59
N LEU A 105 8.09 -5.41 9.84
CA LEU A 105 6.75 -5.40 10.43
C LEU A 105 6.74 -4.91 11.89
N GLU A 106 7.85 -5.10 12.61
CA GLU A 106 8.01 -4.64 14.00
C GLU A 106 8.42 -3.16 14.09
N GLN A 107 8.82 -2.56 12.98
CA GLN A 107 9.23 -1.16 12.94
C GLN A 107 8.03 -0.20 12.84
N ASN A 108 8.25 1.04 13.26
CA ASN A 108 7.25 2.12 13.23
C ASN A 108 7.01 2.66 11.80
N GLY A 109 6.73 1.77 10.84
CA GLY A 109 6.54 2.12 9.46
C GLY A 109 5.29 1.53 8.83
N LEU A 110 5.09 1.86 7.57
CA LEU A 110 4.09 1.26 6.70
C LEU A 110 4.78 0.30 5.75
N VAL A 111 4.42 -0.99 5.80
CA VAL A 111 4.97 -2.01 4.90
C VAL A 111 3.99 -2.25 3.75
N VAL A 112 4.46 -2.09 2.52
CA VAL A 112 3.68 -2.37 1.30
C VAL A 112 4.42 -3.41 0.48
N LEU A 113 3.75 -4.54 0.21
CA LEU A 113 4.29 -5.65 -0.58
C LEU A 113 3.50 -5.81 -1.87
N GLU A 114 4.10 -5.43 -3.02
CA GLU A 114 3.55 -5.73 -4.35
C GLU A 114 3.74 -7.22 -4.69
N TRP A 115 2.79 -7.79 -5.44
CA TRP A 115 2.74 -9.21 -5.81
C TRP A 115 2.70 -10.14 -4.60
N ALA A 116 1.98 -9.73 -3.56
CA ALA A 116 1.92 -10.40 -2.26
C ALA A 116 1.39 -11.85 -2.35
N SER A 117 0.53 -12.13 -3.33
CA SER A 117 0.01 -13.48 -3.60
C SER A 117 1.10 -14.51 -3.95
N ARG A 118 2.32 -14.09 -4.28
CA ARG A 118 3.46 -14.99 -4.51
C ARG A 118 4.10 -15.52 -3.22
N VAL A 119 3.91 -14.83 -2.12
CA VAL A 119 4.52 -15.15 -0.82
C VAL A 119 3.50 -15.05 0.33
N PRO A 120 2.34 -15.73 0.23
CA PRO A 120 1.23 -15.57 1.16
C PRO A 120 1.58 -16.00 2.59
N SER A 121 2.56 -16.90 2.75
CA SER A 121 3.02 -17.37 4.07
C SER A 121 3.74 -16.30 4.90
N LEU A 122 4.18 -15.20 4.28
CA LEU A 122 4.87 -14.11 4.96
C LEU A 122 3.90 -13.04 5.49
N LEU A 123 2.66 -13.02 4.97
CA LEU A 123 1.72 -11.98 5.36
C LEU A 123 1.25 -12.19 6.81
N PRO A 124 1.28 -11.14 7.65
CA PRO A 124 0.69 -11.22 8.99
C PRO A 124 -0.82 -11.45 8.88
N ALA A 125 -1.43 -12.05 9.91
CA ALA A 125 -2.86 -12.31 9.92
C ALA A 125 -3.69 -11.01 9.77
N ASP A 126 -3.26 -9.92 10.42
CA ASP A 126 -3.88 -8.60 10.24
C ASP A 126 -3.11 -7.80 9.19
N HIS A 127 -3.54 -7.90 7.94
CA HIS A 127 -3.04 -7.11 6.84
C HIS A 127 -4.21 -6.56 6.00
N LEU A 128 -3.97 -5.47 5.28
CA LEU A 128 -4.91 -4.93 4.30
C LEU A 128 -4.57 -5.51 2.92
N ALA A 129 -5.42 -6.38 2.40
CA ALA A 129 -5.25 -6.91 1.06
C ALA A 129 -5.95 -6.02 0.04
N ILE A 130 -5.24 -5.63 -1.03
CA ILE A 130 -5.74 -4.79 -2.11
C ILE A 130 -5.45 -5.48 -3.44
N VAL A 131 -6.49 -5.73 -4.24
CA VAL A 131 -6.36 -6.32 -5.57
C VAL A 131 -6.86 -5.32 -6.61
N GLY A 132 -5.96 -4.89 -7.49
CA GLY A 132 -6.26 -3.96 -8.58
C GLY A 132 -6.63 -4.67 -9.88
N THR A 133 -7.70 -4.24 -10.53
CA THR A 133 -8.10 -4.67 -11.88
C THR A 133 -8.36 -3.48 -12.79
N VAL A 134 -8.11 -3.64 -14.09
CA VAL A 134 -8.43 -2.63 -15.10
C VAL A 134 -9.88 -2.84 -15.53
N GLU A 135 -10.74 -1.83 -15.33
CA GLU A 135 -12.13 -1.87 -15.80
C GLU A 135 -12.31 -1.22 -17.18
N ALA A 136 -11.59 -0.10 -17.42
CA ALA A 136 -11.61 0.63 -18.67
C ALA A 136 -10.26 1.31 -18.89
N LYS A 137 -10.10 2.00 -20.04
CA LYS A 137 -8.82 2.64 -20.44
C LYS A 137 -8.20 3.47 -19.30
N CYS A 138 -9.01 4.23 -18.57
CA CYS A 138 -8.55 5.08 -17.47
C CYS A 138 -9.14 4.67 -16.12
N SER A 139 -9.93 3.59 -16.04
CA SER A 139 -10.63 3.17 -14.83
C SER A 139 -9.97 1.94 -14.21
N ARG A 140 -9.81 1.97 -12.90
CA ARG A 140 -9.29 0.88 -12.06
C ARG A 140 -10.29 0.57 -10.95
N ARG A 141 -10.47 -0.72 -10.70
CA ARG A 141 -11.18 -1.20 -9.51
C ARG A 141 -10.16 -1.75 -8.52
N TRP A 142 -10.25 -1.28 -7.30
CA TRP A 142 -9.47 -1.73 -6.16
C TRP A 142 -10.39 -2.49 -5.22
N CYS A 143 -10.30 -3.82 -5.22
CA CYS A 143 -11.01 -4.67 -4.25
C CYS A 143 -10.16 -4.79 -3.00
N ILE A 144 -10.71 -4.38 -1.85
CA ILE A 144 -9.96 -4.27 -0.60
C ILE A 144 -10.62 -5.15 0.44
N SER A 145 -9.81 -5.93 1.16
CA SER A 145 -10.27 -6.73 2.31
C SER A 145 -9.31 -6.59 3.49
N ALA A 146 -9.87 -6.61 4.69
CA ALA A 146 -9.14 -6.51 5.94
C ALA A 146 -9.03 -7.88 6.60
N GLY A 147 -7.82 -8.26 7.01
CA GLY A 147 -7.52 -9.53 7.69
C GLY A 147 -7.75 -9.50 9.20
N GLY A 148 -7.78 -8.30 9.81
CA GLY A 148 -7.92 -8.15 11.25
C GLY A 148 -8.40 -6.75 11.67
N PRO A 149 -8.42 -6.46 12.98
CA PRO A 149 -9.05 -5.25 13.51
C PRO A 149 -8.31 -3.95 13.14
N VAL A 150 -6.99 -3.98 12.96
CA VAL A 150 -6.20 -2.78 12.59
C VAL A 150 -6.48 -2.43 11.13
N SER A 151 -6.34 -3.40 10.23
CA SER A 151 -6.63 -3.22 8.81
C SER A 151 -8.10 -2.90 8.55
N GLN A 152 -9.04 -3.41 9.35
CA GLN A 152 -10.45 -3.07 9.24
C GLN A 152 -10.72 -1.61 9.58
N ARG A 153 -10.18 -1.09 10.68
CA ARG A 153 -10.31 0.34 11.03
C ARG A 153 -9.71 1.24 9.97
N LEU A 154 -8.54 0.87 9.44
CA LEU A 154 -7.92 1.59 8.33
C LEU A 154 -8.87 1.66 7.12
N LEU A 155 -9.43 0.53 6.72
CA LEU A 155 -10.34 0.44 5.58
C LEU A 155 -11.59 1.29 5.79
N GLU A 156 -12.24 1.18 6.95
CA GLU A 156 -13.45 1.94 7.29
C GLU A 156 -13.20 3.45 7.25
N THR A 157 -12.10 3.91 7.87
CA THR A 157 -11.76 5.33 7.91
C THR A 157 -11.44 5.87 6.52
N ALA A 158 -10.56 5.18 5.77
CA ALA A 158 -10.17 5.61 4.44
C ALA A 158 -11.35 5.60 3.45
N ALA A 159 -12.22 4.59 3.51
CA ALA A 159 -13.40 4.51 2.64
C ALA A 159 -14.45 5.58 2.97
N SER A 160 -14.65 5.91 4.25
CA SER A 160 -15.53 7.01 4.67
C SER A 160 -15.05 8.35 4.11
N GLU A 161 -13.77 8.66 4.29
CA GLU A 161 -13.16 9.89 3.75
C GLU A 161 -13.21 9.95 2.22
N TRP A 162 -12.97 8.83 1.54
CA TRP A 162 -13.10 8.75 0.09
C TRP A 162 -14.50 9.09 -0.38
N SER A 163 -15.53 8.54 0.28
CA SER A 163 -16.93 8.80 -0.07
C SER A 163 -17.33 10.26 0.13
N GLN A 164 -16.82 10.91 1.19
CA GLN A 164 -17.05 12.34 1.45
C GLN A 164 -16.41 13.24 0.40
N ARG A 165 -15.19 12.92 -0.04
CA ARG A 165 -14.50 13.69 -1.11
C ARG A 165 -15.22 13.55 -2.44
N SER A 166 -15.62 12.32 -2.81
CA SER A 166 -16.31 12.05 -4.07
C SER A 166 -17.73 12.62 -4.15
N ALA A 167 -18.33 13.00 -3.02
CA ALA A 167 -19.65 13.65 -2.98
C ALA A 167 -19.56 15.19 -3.13
N ASN A 168 -18.35 15.77 -3.00
CA ASN A 168 -18.11 17.22 -3.08
C ASN A 168 -17.47 17.65 -4.40
N ASP A 169 -17.09 16.70 -5.28
CA ASP A 169 -16.57 16.89 -6.63
C ASP A 169 -17.71 16.68 -7.67
#